data_117b497030d131bf54b10b29a96080bd
#
_entry.id   117b497030d131bf54b10b29a96080bd
#
_cell.length_a   1.000
_cell.length_b   1.000
_cell.length_c   1.000
_cell.angle_alpha   90.00
_cell.angle_beta   90.00
_cell.angle_gamma   90.00
#
_symmetry.space_group_name_H-M   'P 1'
#
loop_
_entity.id
_entity.type
_entity.pdbx_description
1 polymer ?
#
loop_
_entity_poly.entity_id
_entity_poly.type
_entity_poly.pdbx_seq_one_letter_code
_entity_poly.pdbx_strand_id
1 'polypeptide(L)' 'VPERKKLLSLAVGMRLNLEEIQTLLKSAGYAQLYVKNTFDCILVYGICKNMTVSEINYLLFDYGMETLG' A
#
# COMPACT_ATOMS: atom_id res chain seq x y z
N VAL A 1 5.63 10.84 -6.03
CA VAL A 1 6.98 10.31 -6.13
C VAL A 1 6.93 8.79 -6.11
N PRO A 2 7.57 8.14 -7.06
CA PRO A 2 7.48 6.68 -7.18
C PRO A 2 8.09 5.89 -6.02
N GLU A 3 8.96 6.49 -5.22
CA GLU A 3 9.63 5.77 -4.14
C GLU A 3 8.67 5.24 -3.08
N ARG A 4 7.66 6.03 -2.71
CA ARG A 4 6.69 5.57 -1.71
C ARG A 4 5.92 4.36 -2.23
N LYS A 5 5.53 4.40 -3.50
CA LYS A 5 4.82 3.28 -4.12
C LYS A 5 5.70 2.04 -4.21
N LYS A 6 6.97 2.22 -4.54
CA LYS A 6 7.92 1.11 -4.58
C LYS A 6 8.06 0.47 -3.21
N LEU A 7 8.19 1.29 -2.18
CA LEU A 7 8.32 0.78 -0.81
C LEU A 7 7.08 0.01 -0.40
N LEU A 8 5.90 0.53 -0.74
CA LEU A 8 4.65 -0.15 -0.46
C LEU A 8 4.56 -1.48 -1.20
N SER A 9 4.97 -1.49 -2.46
CA SER A 9 4.97 -2.72 -3.26
C SER A 9 5.87 -3.79 -2.63
N LEU A 10 7.07 -3.39 -2.21
CA LEU A 10 8.00 -4.31 -1.56
C LEU A 10 7.43 -4.82 -0.24
N ALA A 11 6.87 -3.92 0.56
CA ALA A 11 6.33 -4.28 1.86
C ALA A 11 5.17 -5.27 1.74
N VAL A 12 4.28 -5.04 0.79
CA VAL A 12 3.17 -5.96 0.53
C VAL A 12 3.71 -7.29 0.04
N GLY A 13 4.69 -7.25 -0.87
CA GLY A 13 5.32 -8.47 -1.39
C GLY A 13 5.99 -9.29 -0.31
N MET A 14 6.53 -8.62 0.71
CA MET A 14 7.16 -9.28 1.85
C MET A 14 6.15 -9.73 2.91
N ARG A 15 4.88 -9.49 2.68
CA ARG A 15 3.79 -9.90 3.57
C ARG A 15 3.86 -9.24 4.94
N LEU A 16 4.34 -8.01 4.99
CA LEU A 16 4.32 -7.24 6.24
C LEU A 16 2.87 -6.90 6.59
N ASN A 17 2.58 -6.86 7.89
CA ASN A 17 1.25 -6.46 8.32
C ASN A 17 1.13 -4.93 8.32
N LEU A 18 -0.08 -4.43 8.60
CA LEU A 18 -0.34 -2.99 8.53
C LEU A 18 0.56 -2.20 9.48
N GLU A 19 0.71 -2.69 10.71
CA GLU A 19 1.54 -2.00 11.69
C GLU A 19 2.99 -1.90 11.23
N GLU A 20 3.51 -2.99 10.68
CA GLU A 20 4.88 -3.02 10.17
C GLU A 20 5.05 -2.06 9.00
N ILE A 21 4.07 -2.01 8.11
CA ILE A 21 4.13 -1.12 6.95
C ILE A 21 4.07 0.34 7.39
N GLN A 22 3.21 0.67 8.35
CA GLN A 22 3.12 2.03 8.87
C GLN A 22 4.45 2.45 9.52
N THR A 23 5.06 1.55 10.27
CA THR A 23 6.36 1.81 10.89
C THR A 23 7.44 2.02 9.83
N LEU A 24 7.41 1.19 8.80
CA LEU A 24 8.38 1.29 7.71
C LEU A 24 8.26 2.63 6.97
N LEU A 25 7.05 3.05 6.67
CA LEU A 25 6.82 4.33 6.01
C LEU A 25 7.34 5.48 6.86
N LYS A 26 7.04 5.46 8.16
CA LYS A 26 7.49 6.50 9.07
C LYS A 26 9.01 6.54 9.13
N SER A 27 9.64 5.38 9.24
CA SER A 27 11.10 5.29 9.33
C SER A 27 11.78 5.81 8.06
N ALA A 28 11.15 5.60 6.93
CA ALA A 28 11.68 6.04 5.64
C ALA A 28 11.39 7.51 5.35
N GLY A 29 10.66 8.17 6.23
CA GLY A 29 10.34 9.59 6.04
C GLY A 29 9.13 9.85 5.15
N TYR A 30 8.34 8.81 4.88
CA TYR A 30 7.13 8.95 4.08
C TYR A 30 5.90 9.08 4.97
N ALA A 31 4.83 9.66 4.40
CA ALA A 31 3.55 9.72 5.09
C ALA A 31 3.00 8.31 5.26
N GLN A 32 2.50 8.04 6.46
CA GLN A 32 1.85 6.77 6.73
C GLN A 32 0.53 6.69 5.97
N LEU A 33 0.01 5.47 5.85
CA LEU A 33 -1.26 5.25 5.17
C LEU A 33 -2.39 5.92 5.94
N TYR A 34 -3.23 6.66 5.22
CA TYR A 34 -4.32 7.44 5.81
C TYR A 34 -5.63 7.01 5.16
N VAL A 35 -6.52 6.42 5.95
CA VAL A 35 -7.71 5.76 5.40
C VAL A 35 -8.68 6.70 4.70
N LYS A 36 -8.60 8.00 4.95
CA LYS A 36 -9.46 8.96 4.25
C LYS A 36 -8.97 9.27 2.84
N ASN A 37 -7.76 8.88 2.51
CA ASN A 37 -7.25 8.97 1.15
C ASN A 37 -7.65 7.68 0.43
N THR A 38 -8.28 7.78 -0.73
CA THR A 38 -8.82 6.62 -1.43
C THR A 38 -7.75 5.59 -1.76
N PHE A 39 -6.61 6.05 -2.28
CA PHE A 39 -5.50 5.16 -2.61
C PHE A 39 -5.04 4.40 -1.36
N ASP A 40 -4.79 5.14 -0.28
CA ASP A 40 -4.31 4.55 0.97
C ASP A 40 -5.36 3.62 1.58
N CYS A 41 -6.63 3.98 1.48
CA CYS A 41 -7.71 3.15 2.00
C CYS A 41 -7.74 1.78 1.32
N ILE A 42 -7.55 1.76 0.00
CA ILE A 42 -7.52 0.51 -0.75
C ILE A 42 -6.32 -0.33 -0.31
N LEU A 43 -5.18 0.32 -0.07
CA LEU A 43 -3.99 -0.39 0.41
C LEU A 43 -4.24 -0.98 1.79
N VAL A 44 -4.82 -0.21 2.70
CA VAL A 44 -5.14 -0.72 4.05
C VAL A 44 -6.05 -1.93 3.95
N TYR A 45 -7.09 -1.84 3.12
CA TYR A 45 -8.00 -2.95 2.92
C TYR A 45 -7.26 -4.20 2.43
N GLY A 46 -6.44 -4.03 1.39
CA GLY A 46 -5.70 -5.15 0.81
C GLY A 46 -4.72 -5.76 1.79
N ILE A 47 -4.01 -4.93 2.54
CA ILE A 47 -3.05 -5.40 3.54
C ILE A 47 -3.78 -6.20 4.63
N CYS A 48 -4.89 -5.69 5.12
CA CYS A 48 -5.66 -6.37 6.16
C CYS A 48 -6.28 -7.67 5.66
N LYS A 49 -6.56 -7.77 4.36
CA LYS A 49 -7.07 -9.01 3.75
C LYS A 49 -5.95 -9.91 3.26
N ASN A 50 -4.71 -9.53 3.49
CA ASN A 50 -3.55 -10.32 3.11
C ASN A 50 -3.47 -10.57 1.61
N MET A 51 -3.84 -9.56 0.82
CA MET A 51 -3.84 -9.64 -0.63
C MET A 51 -2.43 -9.51 -1.18
N THR A 52 -2.21 -10.07 -2.36
CA THR A 52 -0.95 -9.91 -3.07
C THR A 52 -0.89 -8.54 -3.73
N VAL A 53 0.30 -8.16 -4.18
CA VAL A 53 0.48 -6.91 -4.94
C VAL A 53 -0.44 -6.91 -6.18
N SER A 54 -0.52 -8.03 -6.88
CA SER A 54 -1.38 -8.15 -8.06
C SER A 54 -2.85 -7.92 -7.74
N GLU A 55 -3.31 -8.46 -6.63
CA GLU A 55 -4.70 -8.30 -6.21
C GLU A 55 -4.99 -6.86 -5.83
N ILE A 56 -4.07 -6.22 -5.11
CA ILE A 56 -4.22 -4.82 -4.73
C ILE A 56 -4.20 -3.94 -5.98
N ASN A 57 -3.30 -4.22 -6.92
CA ASN A 57 -3.25 -3.48 -8.18
C ASN A 57 -4.56 -3.59 -8.97
N TYR A 58 -5.18 -4.75 -8.95
CA TYR A 58 -6.47 -4.95 -9.60
C TYR A 58 -7.52 -4.03 -8.99
N LEU A 59 -7.57 -3.97 -7.66
CA LEU A 59 -8.50 -3.08 -6.97
C LEU A 59 -8.22 -1.62 -7.28
N LEU A 60 -6.95 -1.23 -7.26
CA LEU A 60 -6.57 0.15 -7.57
C LEU A 60 -7.02 0.52 -8.98
N PHE A 61 -6.75 -0.36 -9.93
CA PHE A 61 -7.15 -0.13 -11.31
C PHE A 61 -8.67 -0.01 -11.43
N ASP A 62 -9.39 -0.89 -10.74
CA ASP A 62 -10.86 -0.92 -10.77
C ASP A 62 -11.46 0.38 -10.23
N TYR A 63 -10.78 1.02 -9.30
CA TYR A 63 -11.22 2.30 -8.72
C TYR A 63 -10.64 3.51 -9.43
N GLY A 64 -9.97 3.31 -10.56
CA GLY A 64 -9.39 4.40 -11.33
C GLY A 64 -8.15 5.01 -10.71
N MET A 65 -7.49 4.28 -9.81
CA MET A 65 -6.27 4.75 -9.15
C MET A 65 -5.05 4.21 -9.89
N GLU A 66 -3.92 4.89 -9.73
CA GLU A 66 -2.64 4.36 -10.21
C GLU A 66 -2.30 3.11 -9.41
N THR A 67 -1.72 2.12 -10.09
CA THR A 67 -1.31 0.89 -9.43
C THR A 67 0.04 1.09 -8.72
N LEU A 68 0.43 0.08 -7.95
CA LEU A 68 1.72 0.10 -7.26
C LEU A 68 2.90 -0.08 -8.20
N GLY A 69 2.64 -0.54 -9.39
CA GLY A 69 3.70 -0.62 -10.38
C GLY A 69 3.79 -1.93 -11.09
#